data_b0fbfe45638e68076ac36df077bfab91
#
_entry.id   b0fbfe45638e68076ac36df077bfab91
#
_cell.length_a   1.000
_cell.length_b   1.000
_cell.length_c   1.000
_cell.angle_alpha   90.00
_cell.angle_beta   90.00
_cell.angle_gamma   90.00
#
_symmetry.space_group_name_H-M   'P 1'
#
loop_
_entity.id
_entity.type
_entity.pdbx_description
1 polymer ?
#
loop_
_entity_poly.entity_id
_entity_poly.type
_entity_poly.pdbx_seq_one_letter_code
_entity_poly.pdbx_strand_id
1 'polypeptide(L)'
;MVKQRITLLLAAMLVLLPSLSALAQTSGRWEGIVSRSNKQKSTLTVRARSSTSFDEKVIHYDSSTRFTSQEHGDKKINDIDANQVKDGDRVICLGFYNEKGEFQAAAISKRLSQ
;
A
#
# COMPACT_ATOMS: atom_id res chain seq x y z
N MET A 1 -26.92 -27.49 34.60
CA MET A 1 -27.68 -26.88 33.51
C MET A 1 -27.36 -25.42 33.35
N VAL A 2 -27.38 -24.63 34.42
CA VAL A 2 -27.07 -23.19 34.34
C VAL A 2 -25.64 -22.94 33.89
N LYS A 3 -24.68 -23.78 34.29
CA LYS A 3 -23.27 -23.66 33.91
C LYS A 3 -23.04 -23.80 32.41
N GLN A 4 -23.80 -24.63 31.72
CA GLN A 4 -23.66 -24.83 30.28
C GLN A 4 -24.09 -23.58 29.48
N ARG A 5 -25.12 -22.90 29.96
CA ARG A 5 -25.61 -21.69 29.30
C ARG A 5 -24.61 -20.56 29.42
N ILE A 6 -23.93 -20.41 30.53
CA ILE A 6 -22.91 -19.42 30.76
C ILE A 6 -21.71 -19.64 29.85
N THR A 7 -21.32 -20.92 29.65
CA THR A 7 -20.23 -21.29 28.77
C THR A 7 -20.51 -20.87 27.31
N LEU A 8 -21.75 -21.08 26.86
CA LEU A 8 -22.15 -20.69 25.51
C LEU A 8 -22.08 -19.17 25.27
N LEU A 9 -22.46 -18.38 26.28
CA LEU A 9 -22.39 -16.93 26.20
C LEU A 9 -20.96 -16.43 26.09
N LEU A 10 -20.03 -17.03 26.81
CA LEU A 10 -18.61 -16.68 26.74
C LEU A 10 -18.03 -16.98 25.36
N ALA A 11 -18.40 -18.11 24.77
CA ALA A 11 -17.95 -18.46 23.43
C ALA A 11 -18.43 -17.45 22.37
N ALA A 12 -19.66 -16.96 22.52
CA ALA A 12 -20.19 -15.96 21.59
C ALA A 12 -19.44 -14.63 21.67
N MET A 13 -18.99 -14.23 22.87
CA MET A 13 -18.21 -13.00 23.01
C MET A 13 -16.83 -13.09 22.37
N LEU A 14 -16.21 -14.25 22.39
CA LEU A 14 -14.90 -14.45 21.78
C LEU A 14 -14.93 -14.32 20.25
N VAL A 15 -16.06 -14.61 19.62
CA VAL A 15 -16.20 -14.49 18.16
C VAL A 15 -16.16 -13.03 17.70
N LEU A 16 -16.47 -12.08 18.55
CA LEU A 16 -16.48 -10.66 18.21
C LEU A 16 -15.06 -10.05 18.19
N LEU A 17 -14.09 -10.65 18.86
CA LEU A 17 -12.75 -10.10 18.97
C LEU A 17 -11.99 -10.01 17.62
N PRO A 18 -12.06 -10.99 16.72
CA PRO A 18 -11.35 -10.89 15.44
C PRO A 18 -11.78 -9.72 14.56
N SER A 19 -13.03 -9.26 14.67
CA SER A 19 -13.50 -8.16 13.85
C SER A 19 -12.90 -6.81 14.24
N LEU A 20 -12.39 -6.67 15.46
CA LEU A 20 -11.75 -5.44 15.92
C LEU A 20 -10.33 -5.27 15.36
N SER A 21 -9.61 -6.38 15.14
CA SER A 21 -8.25 -6.32 14.61
C SER A 21 -8.21 -5.92 13.14
N ALA A 22 -9.29 -6.10 12.38
CA ALA A 22 -9.37 -5.69 10.99
C ALA A 22 -9.38 -4.16 10.83
N LEU A 23 -9.65 -3.41 11.89
CA LEU A 23 -9.68 -1.95 11.87
C LEU A 23 -8.31 -1.32 12.14
N ALA A 24 -7.27 -2.13 12.36
CA ALA A 24 -5.95 -1.65 12.74
C ALA A 24 -5.08 -1.20 11.56
N GLN A 25 -5.57 -1.26 10.33
CA GLN A 25 -4.80 -0.84 9.17
C GLN A 25 -4.72 0.69 9.12
N THR A 26 -3.50 1.19 8.95
CA THR A 26 -3.23 2.62 8.88
C THR A 26 -2.99 3.02 7.43
N SER A 27 -3.73 4.01 6.96
CA SER A 27 -3.51 4.54 5.62
C SER A 27 -2.16 5.23 5.52
N GLY A 28 -1.57 5.21 4.33
CA GLY A 28 -0.27 5.79 4.10
C GLY A 28 -0.13 6.38 2.71
N ARG A 29 0.83 7.29 2.60
CA ARG A 29 1.22 7.92 1.35
C ARG A 29 2.74 8.01 1.32
N TRP A 30 3.33 7.59 0.21
CA TRP A 30 4.79 7.69 0.03
C TRP A 30 5.09 8.20 -1.37
N GLU A 31 5.90 9.25 -1.46
CA GLU A 31 6.25 9.87 -2.73
C GLU A 31 7.75 9.87 -2.89
N GLY A 32 8.22 9.55 -4.09
CA GLY A 32 9.65 9.57 -4.36
C GLY A 32 9.98 9.02 -5.74
N ILE A 33 11.23 8.61 -5.86
CA ILE A 33 11.79 8.08 -7.10
C ILE A 33 12.00 6.57 -6.94
N VAL A 34 11.58 5.80 -7.92
CA VAL A 34 11.82 4.36 -7.92
C VAL A 34 13.32 4.12 -8.06
N SER A 35 13.91 3.55 -7.02
CA SER A 35 15.32 3.18 -7.04
C SER A 35 15.53 1.76 -7.54
N ARG A 36 14.52 0.91 -7.37
CA ARG A 36 14.61 -0.50 -7.72
C ARG A 36 13.22 -1.09 -7.89
N SER A 37 13.04 -1.95 -8.88
CA SER A 37 11.81 -2.70 -9.04
C SER A 37 12.12 -4.19 -9.04
N ASN A 38 11.23 -4.98 -8.43
CA ASN A 38 11.34 -6.43 -8.41
C ASN A 38 9.98 -7.02 -8.80
N LYS A 39 9.86 -7.43 -10.04
CA LYS A 39 8.60 -7.95 -10.58
C LYS A 39 8.25 -9.32 -10.02
N GLN A 40 9.25 -10.11 -9.68
CA GLN A 40 9.02 -11.44 -9.11
C GLN A 40 8.37 -11.37 -7.74
N LYS A 41 8.77 -10.38 -6.94
CA LYS A 41 8.21 -10.16 -5.61
C LYS A 41 7.09 -9.14 -5.59
N SER A 42 6.79 -8.51 -6.73
CA SER A 42 5.78 -7.46 -6.86
C SER A 42 6.05 -6.32 -5.88
N THR A 43 7.27 -5.78 -5.95
CA THR A 43 7.69 -4.67 -5.09
C THR A 43 8.38 -3.58 -5.91
N LEU A 44 8.23 -2.35 -5.41
CA LEU A 44 9.00 -1.20 -5.86
C LEU A 44 9.68 -0.61 -4.64
N THR A 45 10.98 -0.34 -4.73
CA THR A 45 11.68 0.39 -3.70
C THR A 45 11.70 1.86 -4.12
N VAL A 46 11.10 2.71 -3.30
CA VAL A 46 10.91 4.13 -3.61
C VAL A 46 11.67 4.97 -2.60
N ARG A 47 12.62 5.75 -3.09
CA ARG A 47 13.41 6.67 -2.27
C ARG A 47 12.66 7.98 -2.10
N ALA A 48 12.54 8.46 -0.86
CA ALA A 48 11.87 9.70 -0.54
C ALA A 48 12.47 10.86 -1.34
N ARG A 49 11.61 11.78 -1.75
CA ARG A 49 12.00 12.92 -2.57
C ARG A 49 12.77 14.00 -1.80
N SER A 50 12.84 13.93 -0.50
CA SER A 50 13.54 14.92 0.30
C SER A 50 15.03 14.95 -0.03
N SER A 51 15.59 16.13 -0.24
CA SER A 51 17.00 16.31 -0.52
C SER A 51 17.89 15.97 0.66
N THR A 52 17.33 15.93 1.86
CA THR A 52 18.07 15.65 3.10
C THR A 52 17.88 14.23 3.60
N SER A 53 16.99 13.45 2.97
CA SER A 53 16.67 12.10 3.40
C SER A 53 17.01 11.11 2.30
N PHE A 54 17.64 10.00 2.72
CA PHE A 54 17.89 8.86 1.86
C PHE A 54 16.96 7.70 2.18
N ASP A 55 15.86 7.97 2.86
CA ASP A 55 14.92 6.93 3.27
C ASP A 55 14.30 6.27 2.06
N GLU A 56 14.33 4.96 2.07
CA GLU A 56 13.69 4.13 1.06
C GLU A 56 12.60 3.30 1.70
N LYS A 57 11.53 3.08 0.93
CA LYS A 57 10.43 2.24 1.38
C LYS A 57 10.14 1.20 0.31
N VAL A 58 9.99 -0.03 0.74
CA VAL A 58 9.57 -1.12 -0.14
C VAL A 58 8.05 -1.08 -0.25
N ILE A 59 7.57 -0.86 -1.45
CA ILE A 59 6.14 -0.77 -1.75
C ILE A 59 5.69 -2.09 -2.34
N HIS A 60 4.79 -2.78 -1.67
CA HIS A 60 4.20 -4.02 -2.15
C HIS A 60 2.97 -3.72 -2.98
N TYR A 61 2.84 -4.40 -4.12
CA TYR A 61 1.64 -4.27 -4.95
C TYR A 61 1.13 -5.64 -5.34
N ASP A 62 -0.10 -5.69 -5.80
CA ASP A 62 -0.73 -6.94 -6.23
C ASP A 62 -1.67 -6.65 -7.42
N SER A 63 -2.48 -7.65 -7.80
CA SER A 63 -3.39 -7.53 -8.93
C SER A 63 -4.50 -6.48 -8.72
N SER A 64 -4.76 -6.11 -7.48
CA SER A 64 -5.77 -5.09 -7.17
C SER A 64 -5.18 -3.67 -7.10
N THR A 65 -3.85 -3.53 -7.15
CA THR A 65 -3.22 -2.22 -7.16
C THR A 65 -3.48 -1.52 -8.49
N ARG A 66 -3.97 -0.30 -8.41
CA ARG A 66 -4.21 0.51 -9.61
C ARG A 66 -2.95 1.28 -9.97
N PHE A 67 -2.50 1.14 -11.22
CA PHE A 67 -1.35 1.88 -11.75
C PHE A 67 -1.86 2.93 -12.72
N THR A 68 -1.42 4.17 -12.53
CA THR A 68 -1.82 5.29 -13.39
C THR A 68 -0.62 6.14 -13.74
N SER A 69 -0.77 6.96 -14.77
CA SER A 69 0.21 7.99 -15.09
C SER A 69 -0.50 9.33 -15.32
N GLN A 70 0.19 10.41 -14.99
CA GLN A 70 -0.33 11.74 -15.16
C GLN A 70 0.81 12.70 -15.50
N GLU A 71 0.63 13.48 -16.56
CA GLU A 71 1.59 14.50 -16.94
C GLU A 71 1.46 15.72 -16.05
N HIS A 72 2.58 16.42 -15.86
CA HIS A 72 2.59 17.64 -15.07
C HIS A 72 1.69 18.69 -15.70
N GLY A 73 0.77 19.24 -14.91
CA GLY A 73 -0.16 20.26 -15.37
C GLY A 73 -1.38 19.74 -16.12
N ASP A 74 -1.46 18.44 -16.37
CA ASP A 74 -2.58 17.83 -17.04
C ASP A 74 -3.53 17.21 -16.02
N LYS A 75 -4.83 17.34 -16.28
CA LYS A 75 -5.85 16.72 -15.44
C LYS A 75 -6.15 15.28 -15.84
N LYS A 76 -5.67 14.87 -17.01
CA LYS A 76 -5.96 13.54 -17.52
C LYS A 76 -5.12 12.49 -16.82
N ILE A 77 -5.78 11.44 -16.34
CA ILE A 77 -5.14 10.31 -15.70
C ILE A 77 -5.28 9.11 -16.63
N ASN A 78 -4.18 8.48 -16.96
CA ASN A 78 -4.15 7.31 -17.83
C ASN A 78 -3.90 6.05 -17.01
N ASP A 79 -4.59 4.96 -17.34
CA ASP A 79 -4.30 3.67 -16.73
C ASP A 79 -3.09 3.06 -17.42
N ILE A 80 -2.17 2.53 -16.62
CA ILE A 80 -0.96 1.88 -17.12
C ILE A 80 -0.75 0.54 -16.42
N ASP A 81 0.24 -0.21 -16.88
CA ASP A 81 0.63 -1.47 -16.27
C ASP A 81 1.82 -1.27 -15.32
N ALA A 82 2.00 -2.21 -14.39
CA ALA A 82 3.17 -2.22 -13.52
C ALA A 82 4.48 -2.19 -14.31
N ASN A 83 4.51 -2.80 -15.49
CA ASN A 83 5.68 -2.84 -16.35
C ASN A 83 6.11 -1.47 -16.86
N GLN A 84 5.22 -0.50 -16.84
CA GLN A 84 5.50 0.85 -17.31
C GLN A 84 6.09 1.75 -16.23
N VAL A 85 6.17 1.24 -15.00
CA VAL A 85 6.85 1.94 -13.90
C VAL A 85 8.26 1.38 -13.81
N LYS A 86 9.24 2.23 -14.06
CA LYS A 86 10.65 1.84 -14.19
C LYS A 86 11.50 2.58 -13.17
N ASP A 87 12.72 2.06 -12.99
CA ASP A 87 13.71 2.72 -12.15
C ASP A 87 13.94 4.15 -12.66
N GLY A 88 13.98 5.09 -11.73
CA GLY A 88 14.11 6.51 -12.04
C GLY A 88 12.80 7.26 -12.17
N ASP A 89 11.68 6.56 -12.23
CA ASP A 89 10.38 7.21 -12.34
C ASP A 89 9.95 7.80 -11.00
N ARG A 90 9.29 8.95 -11.09
CA ARG A 90 8.68 9.57 -9.93
C ARG A 90 7.29 8.97 -9.73
N VAL A 91 7.00 8.54 -8.52
CA VAL A 91 5.72 7.91 -8.19
C VAL A 91 5.14 8.46 -6.91
N ILE A 92 3.82 8.44 -6.82
CA ILE A 92 3.09 8.69 -5.58
C ILE A 92 2.34 7.39 -5.27
N CYS A 93 2.62 6.82 -4.10
CA CYS A 93 2.03 5.56 -3.68
C CYS A 93 1.01 5.83 -2.57
N LEU A 94 -0.19 5.34 -2.75
CA LEU A 94 -1.26 5.42 -1.77
C LEU A 94 -1.66 4.02 -1.35
N GLY A 95 -1.85 3.80 -0.08
CA GLY A 95 -2.20 2.48 0.41
C GLY A 95 -2.32 2.45 1.91
N PHE A 96 -1.86 1.37 2.49
CA PHE A 96 -1.97 1.18 3.93
C PHE A 96 -0.80 0.32 4.42
N TYR A 97 -0.53 0.44 5.72
CA TYR A 97 0.44 -0.41 6.40
C TYR A 97 -0.30 -1.62 6.97
N ASN A 98 0.23 -2.81 6.69
CA ASN A 98 -0.34 -4.03 7.24
C ASN A 98 0.20 -4.29 8.66
N GLU A 99 -0.18 -5.41 9.25
CA GLU A 99 0.23 -5.76 10.61
C GLU A 99 1.74 -5.94 10.76
N LYS A 100 2.42 -6.26 9.67
CA LYS A 100 3.88 -6.42 9.67
C LYS A 100 4.60 -5.09 9.46
N GLY A 101 3.87 -3.99 9.29
CA GLY A 101 4.47 -2.70 9.00
C GLY A 101 4.87 -2.52 7.55
N GLU A 102 4.48 -3.43 6.66
CA GLU A 102 4.75 -3.33 5.23
C GLU A 102 3.75 -2.41 4.54
N PHE A 103 4.23 -1.63 3.59
CA PHE A 103 3.35 -0.75 2.81
C PHE A 103 2.74 -1.53 1.66
N GLN A 104 1.42 -1.64 1.68
CA GLN A 104 0.64 -2.30 0.63
C GLN A 104 -0.05 -1.23 -0.20
N ALA A 105 0.34 -1.11 -1.46
CA ALA A 105 -0.19 -0.07 -2.32
C ALA A 105 -1.57 -0.43 -2.86
N ALA A 106 -2.50 0.50 -2.72
CA ALA A 106 -3.79 0.45 -3.39
C ALA A 106 -3.71 1.15 -4.76
N ALA A 107 -2.88 2.19 -4.86
CA ALA A 107 -2.67 2.93 -6.10
C ALA A 107 -1.24 3.43 -6.18
N ILE A 108 -0.66 3.35 -7.37
CA ILE A 108 0.66 3.89 -7.68
C ILE A 108 0.51 4.79 -8.89
N SER A 109 0.80 6.07 -8.71
CA SER A 109 0.68 7.07 -9.77
C SER A 109 2.06 7.47 -10.24
N LYS A 110 2.37 7.14 -11.50
CA LYS A 110 3.59 7.59 -12.15
C LYS A 110 3.39 9.03 -12.58
N ARG A 111 4.26 9.91 -12.11
CA ARG A 111 4.20 11.33 -12.42
C ARG A 111 5.19 11.61 -13.54
N LEU A 112 4.67 12.02 -14.68
CA LEU A 112 5.50 12.36 -15.81
C LEU A 112 6.00 13.78 -15.63
N SER A 113 7.30 13.93 -15.54
CA SER A 113 7.94 15.23 -15.44
C SER A 113 8.31 15.76 -16.81
N GLN A 114 8.30 17.05 -16.92
CA GLN A 114 8.82 17.70 -18.11
C GLN A 114 10.29 18.02 -17.98
#